data_5a00f2c30524f3de8198f92d1eaeac14
#
_entry.id   5a00f2c30524f3de8198f92d1eaeac14
#
_cell.length_a   1.000
_cell.length_b   1.000
_cell.length_c   1.000
_cell.angle_alpha   90.00
_cell.angle_beta   90.00
_cell.angle_gamma   90.00
#
_symmetry.space_group_name_H-M   'P 1'
#
loop_
_entity.id
_entity.type
_entity.pdbx_description
1 polymer ?
#
loop_
_entity_poly.entity_id
_entity_poly.type
_entity_poly.pdbx_seq_one_letter_code
_entity_poly.pdbx_strand_id
1 'polypeptide(L)'
;MKLNGVRLFRSHIILKGDGMNILFIGILTSDMLASTKSEGLIGTMVNIEDAANEVGKICDAYHNTDIDFTVLLTHIGFEEDKKLAAKLDPAWGVDIIIGGHSHTYLTEPCEVAGIPIVQAAIGTDQIGRFDIMVDTDTNSIDSYTWQCIPITEDNCPRDLALEEVIGKYTSITENKYGRILTRFPREYTHPRRNMETELGDLMAEGLREQLSADLVFLGSGSIRKPGLGPIVTLGSFMEIFPFGDPLYRCKVTGAQLRHAVQYMLRDESFLDSDYNEWYQFSRGFCCEYDRPTHTILSLKMNGKEVEDSDLYAVIMQRFHYLSMGKFLDLSIEEVEKNGKPEEAATQAPNVLEEYFSRHEILKLDGEPRLIIHE
;
A
#
# COMPACT_ATOMS: atom_id res chain seq x y z
N MET A 1 4.07 7.19 19.50
CA MET A 1 5.44 7.51 19.01
C MET A 1 6.13 8.43 20.00
N LYS A 2 7.33 8.08 20.49
CA LYS A 2 8.11 8.86 21.45
C LYS A 2 9.52 9.10 20.90
N LEU A 3 10.04 10.31 21.07
CA LEU A 3 11.44 10.66 20.81
C LEU A 3 12.12 11.02 22.13
N ASN A 4 13.20 10.32 22.48
CA ASN A 4 13.90 10.48 23.76
C ASN A 4 12.95 10.42 24.99
N GLY A 5 11.97 9.52 24.95
CA GLY A 5 10.98 9.36 26.01
C GLY A 5 9.83 10.37 26.00
N VAL A 6 9.89 11.40 25.14
CA VAL A 6 8.84 12.42 25.01
C VAL A 6 7.91 12.04 23.85
N ARG A 7 6.59 12.11 24.04
CA ARG A 7 5.61 11.89 22.96
C ARG A 7 5.72 13.01 21.92
N LEU A 8 5.84 12.65 20.65
CA LEU A 8 5.87 13.60 19.53
C LEU A 8 4.49 14.16 19.21
N PHE A 9 3.44 13.36 19.43
CA PHE A 9 2.06 13.73 19.16
C PHE A 9 1.20 13.43 20.40
N ARG A 10 0.07 14.10 20.52
CA ARG A 10 -0.95 13.75 21.50
C ARG A 10 -1.47 12.35 21.17
N SER A 11 -1.58 11.51 22.20
CA SER A 11 -2.13 10.16 22.04
C SER A 11 -3.66 10.15 21.99
N HIS A 12 -4.28 11.18 22.57
CA HIS A 12 -5.72 11.33 22.70
C HIS A 12 -6.11 12.78 22.87
N ILE A 13 -7.38 13.06 22.61
CA ILE A 13 -8.04 14.33 22.90
C ILE A 13 -9.45 14.05 23.42
N ILE A 14 -9.98 14.96 24.21
CA ILE A 14 -11.40 14.97 24.57
C ILE A 14 -12.04 16.13 23.83
N LEU A 15 -13.09 15.86 23.07
CA LEU A 15 -13.92 16.85 22.42
C LEU A 15 -15.27 16.93 23.12
N LYS A 16 -15.80 18.13 23.22
CA LYS A 16 -17.15 18.37 23.75
C LYS A 16 -18.09 18.70 22.59
N GLY A 17 -19.17 17.97 22.50
CA GLY A 17 -20.21 18.19 21.49
C GLY A 17 -21.55 17.67 21.99
N ASP A 18 -22.61 18.39 21.73
CA ASP A 18 -23.98 18.03 22.08
C ASP A 18 -24.20 17.65 23.57
N GLY A 19 -23.40 18.25 24.46
CA GLY A 19 -23.45 17.97 25.89
C GLY A 19 -22.59 16.79 26.34
N MET A 20 -21.96 16.07 25.41
CA MET A 20 -21.14 14.87 25.66
C MET A 20 -19.64 15.18 25.68
N ASN A 21 -18.89 14.39 26.44
CA ASN A 21 -17.42 14.33 26.42
C ASN A 21 -17.00 13.10 25.62
N ILE A 22 -16.40 13.29 24.45
CA ILE A 22 -15.98 12.22 23.57
C ILE A 22 -14.47 12.08 23.61
N LEU A 23 -13.97 10.90 24.02
CA LEU A 23 -12.55 10.59 24.06
C LEU A 23 -12.12 9.96 22.72
N PHE A 24 -11.21 10.62 22.01
CA PHE A 24 -10.56 10.10 20.81
C PHE A 24 -9.14 9.64 21.13
N ILE A 25 -8.81 8.39 20.79
CA ILE A 25 -7.47 7.81 20.97
C ILE A 25 -6.91 7.44 19.60
N GLY A 26 -5.71 7.93 19.26
CA GLY A 26 -5.03 7.62 17.99
C GLY A 26 -4.09 6.43 18.12
N ILE A 27 -4.20 5.45 17.22
CA ILE A 27 -3.38 4.23 17.21
C ILE A 27 -2.63 4.09 15.89
N LEU A 28 -1.31 3.87 16.01
CA LEU A 28 -0.41 3.53 14.91
C LEU A 28 0.61 2.51 15.43
N THR A 29 0.86 1.44 14.69
CA THR A 29 1.79 0.37 15.08
C THR A 29 3.10 0.42 14.27
N SER A 30 4.10 -0.38 14.71
CA SER A 30 5.42 -0.46 14.08
C SER A 30 5.37 -0.94 12.63
N ASP A 31 4.43 -1.83 12.30
CA ASP A 31 4.32 -2.43 10.97
C ASP A 31 3.98 -1.39 9.89
N MET A 32 3.32 -0.32 10.31
CA MET A 32 3.00 0.82 9.45
C MET A 32 4.22 1.65 9.05
N LEU A 33 5.22 1.78 9.92
CA LEU A 33 6.43 2.54 9.59
C LEU A 33 7.31 1.86 8.56
N ALA A 34 7.25 0.52 8.47
CA ALA A 34 7.99 -0.22 7.45
C ALA A 34 7.54 0.15 6.03
N SER A 35 6.28 0.61 5.87
CA SER A 35 5.70 1.02 4.60
C SER A 35 5.76 2.53 4.32
N THR A 36 6.30 3.34 5.23
CA THR A 36 6.38 4.79 5.08
C THR A 36 7.82 5.29 5.02
N LYS A 37 8.07 6.37 4.27
CA LYS A 37 9.35 7.09 4.32
C LYS A 37 9.53 7.71 5.71
N SER A 38 10.23 7.02 6.58
CA SER A 38 10.49 7.45 7.95
C SER A 38 11.92 7.96 8.16
N GLU A 39 12.61 8.38 7.10
CA GLU A 39 13.94 8.96 7.21
C GLU A 39 13.93 10.14 8.19
N GLY A 40 14.62 9.98 9.31
CA GLY A 40 14.68 10.99 10.38
C GLY A 40 13.65 10.83 11.51
N LEU A 41 12.69 9.93 11.42
CA LEU A 41 11.78 9.61 12.53
C LEU A 41 12.39 8.55 13.44
N ILE A 42 13.07 8.97 14.48
CA ILE A 42 13.60 8.09 15.53
C ILE A 42 12.56 8.08 16.66
N GLY A 43 11.82 6.97 16.81
CA GLY A 43 10.84 6.82 17.86
C GLY A 43 10.59 5.35 18.20
N THR A 44 10.13 5.09 19.43
CA THR A 44 9.66 3.78 19.81
C THR A 44 8.22 3.61 19.35
N MET A 45 7.96 2.57 18.59
CA MET A 45 6.63 2.14 18.18
C MET A 45 6.20 0.95 19.00
N VAL A 46 4.90 0.75 19.08
CA VAL A 46 4.29 -0.35 19.82
C VAL A 46 3.78 -1.42 18.86
N ASN A 47 3.81 -2.67 19.28
CA ASN A 47 3.07 -3.76 18.65
C ASN A 47 1.58 -3.68 19.05
N ILE A 48 0.75 -4.59 18.52
CA ILE A 48 -0.70 -4.58 18.78
C ILE A 48 -1.05 -4.81 20.28
N GLU A 49 -0.26 -5.61 21.00
CA GLU A 49 -0.49 -5.88 22.42
C GLU A 49 -0.16 -4.67 23.29
N ASP A 50 0.97 -4.03 23.01
CA ASP A 50 1.35 -2.80 23.68
C ASP A 50 0.38 -1.66 23.33
N ALA A 51 -0.17 -1.63 22.10
CA ALA A 51 -1.19 -0.67 21.71
C ALA A 51 -2.48 -0.84 22.53
N ALA A 52 -2.97 -2.07 22.71
CA ALA A 52 -4.12 -2.35 23.57
C ALA A 52 -3.85 -1.90 25.03
N ASN A 53 -2.67 -2.22 25.57
CA ASN A 53 -2.26 -1.78 26.93
C ASN A 53 -2.21 -0.24 27.05
N GLU A 54 -1.73 0.47 26.02
CA GLU A 54 -1.71 1.94 26.03
C GLU A 54 -3.12 2.55 25.95
N VAL A 55 -4.05 1.92 25.22
CA VAL A 55 -5.48 2.28 25.26
C VAL A 55 -6.02 2.15 26.67
N GLY A 56 -5.81 1.00 27.32
CA GLY A 56 -6.23 0.78 28.71
C GLY A 56 -5.71 1.83 29.68
N LYS A 57 -4.41 2.14 29.62
CA LYS A 57 -3.81 3.20 30.46
C LYS A 57 -4.44 4.59 30.24
N ILE A 58 -4.87 4.89 29.01
CA ILE A 58 -5.55 6.15 28.72
C ILE A 58 -6.95 6.13 29.31
N CYS A 59 -7.72 5.07 29.08
CA CYS A 59 -9.08 4.91 29.62
C CYS A 59 -9.06 4.95 31.15
N ASP A 60 -8.13 4.22 31.80
CA ASP A 60 -7.99 4.22 33.25
C ASP A 60 -7.63 5.61 33.81
N ALA A 61 -6.85 6.40 33.10
CA ALA A 61 -6.51 7.77 33.50
C ALA A 61 -7.75 8.70 33.52
N TYR A 62 -8.77 8.36 32.77
CA TYR A 62 -10.04 9.09 32.71
C TYR A 62 -11.21 8.39 33.43
N HIS A 63 -10.94 7.29 34.14
CA HIS A 63 -11.97 6.51 34.87
C HIS A 63 -12.86 7.35 35.78
N ASN A 64 -12.32 8.41 36.38
CA ASN A 64 -13.08 9.33 37.25
C ASN A 64 -13.58 10.59 36.49
N THR A 65 -13.42 10.62 35.19
CA THR A 65 -13.92 11.69 34.32
C THR A 65 -15.15 11.14 33.59
N ASP A 66 -16.20 11.95 33.55
CA ASP A 66 -17.41 11.59 32.81
C ASP A 66 -17.11 11.62 31.31
N ILE A 67 -16.79 10.46 30.74
CA ILE A 67 -16.57 10.22 29.32
C ILE A 67 -17.80 9.46 28.83
N ASP A 68 -18.57 10.08 27.97
CA ASP A 68 -19.81 9.53 27.43
C ASP A 68 -19.58 8.57 26.25
N PHE A 69 -18.44 8.76 25.51
CA PHE A 69 -18.16 7.98 24.30
C PHE A 69 -16.66 7.92 24.00
N THR A 70 -16.14 6.73 23.67
CA THR A 70 -14.71 6.52 23.35
C THR A 70 -14.51 5.97 21.95
N VAL A 71 -13.73 6.69 21.15
CA VAL A 71 -13.43 6.38 19.73
C VAL A 71 -11.95 6.07 19.57
N LEU A 72 -11.62 4.91 18.99
CA LEU A 72 -10.28 4.65 18.48
C LEU A 72 -10.20 5.07 17.01
N LEU A 73 -9.24 5.94 16.70
CA LEU A 73 -8.85 6.28 15.34
C LEU A 73 -7.59 5.50 15.00
N THR A 74 -7.69 4.52 14.11
CA THR A 74 -6.60 3.62 13.82
C THR A 74 -6.12 3.76 12.35
N HIS A 75 -4.84 3.55 12.12
CA HIS A 75 -4.30 3.40 10.78
C HIS A 75 -3.38 2.18 10.73
N ILE A 76 -3.93 0.99 11.01
CA ILE A 76 -3.20 -0.26 11.17
C ILE A 76 -3.69 -1.37 10.23
N GLY A 77 -4.77 -1.14 9.51
CA GLY A 77 -5.41 -2.11 8.62
C GLY A 77 -6.53 -2.91 9.31
N PHE A 78 -7.51 -3.31 8.52
CA PHE A 78 -8.75 -3.92 9.02
C PHE A 78 -8.52 -5.20 9.83
N GLU A 79 -7.60 -6.08 9.39
CA GLU A 79 -7.28 -7.31 10.11
C GLU A 79 -6.61 -7.02 11.47
N GLU A 80 -5.77 -5.99 11.55
CA GLU A 80 -5.15 -5.57 12.80
C GLU A 80 -6.15 -4.85 13.71
N ASP A 81 -7.11 -4.10 13.14
CA ASP A 81 -8.22 -3.51 13.91
C ASP A 81 -9.05 -4.59 14.62
N LYS A 82 -9.34 -5.71 13.94
CA LYS A 82 -10.04 -6.86 14.55
C LYS A 82 -9.23 -7.49 15.69
N LYS A 83 -7.92 -7.64 15.50
CA LYS A 83 -7.03 -8.18 16.55
C LYS A 83 -6.93 -7.23 17.74
N LEU A 84 -6.89 -5.91 17.48
CA LEU A 84 -6.91 -4.90 18.53
C LEU A 84 -8.21 -4.99 19.33
N ALA A 85 -9.36 -4.95 18.65
CA ALA A 85 -10.68 -5.03 19.29
C ALA A 85 -10.81 -6.27 20.21
N ALA A 86 -10.33 -7.44 19.73
CA ALA A 86 -10.37 -8.69 20.51
C ALA A 86 -9.47 -8.66 21.76
N LYS A 87 -8.54 -7.71 21.89
CA LYS A 87 -7.61 -7.57 23.03
C LYS A 87 -8.03 -6.46 24.01
N LEU A 88 -9.02 -5.64 23.67
CA LEU A 88 -9.51 -4.59 24.54
C LEU A 88 -10.35 -5.18 25.68
N ASP A 89 -10.09 -4.71 26.91
CA ASP A 89 -10.95 -5.05 28.04
C ASP A 89 -12.26 -4.27 27.91
N PRO A 90 -13.43 -4.93 28.00
CA PRO A 90 -14.73 -4.24 27.98
C PRO A 90 -14.87 -3.16 29.06
N ALA A 91 -14.17 -3.31 30.19
CA ALA A 91 -14.17 -2.32 31.27
C ALA A 91 -13.54 -0.97 30.88
N TRP A 92 -12.77 -0.92 29.79
CA TRP A 92 -12.21 0.34 29.26
C TRP A 92 -13.21 1.20 28.52
N GLY A 93 -14.40 0.69 28.17
CA GLY A 93 -15.47 1.44 27.56
C GLY A 93 -15.13 1.99 26.17
N VAL A 94 -14.44 1.19 25.34
CA VAL A 94 -14.20 1.58 23.94
C VAL A 94 -15.44 1.23 23.12
N ASP A 95 -16.04 2.24 22.48
CA ASP A 95 -17.32 2.09 21.80
C ASP A 95 -17.19 1.79 20.32
N ILE A 96 -16.18 2.34 19.63
CA ILE A 96 -16.02 2.20 18.17
C ILE A 96 -14.55 2.28 17.74
N ILE A 97 -14.23 1.57 16.67
CA ILE A 97 -12.98 1.70 15.93
C ILE A 97 -13.27 2.26 14.53
N ILE A 98 -12.65 3.39 14.21
CA ILE A 98 -12.61 3.96 12.85
C ILE A 98 -11.23 3.67 12.28
N GLY A 99 -11.17 2.71 11.35
CA GLY A 99 -9.95 2.18 10.77
C GLY A 99 -9.49 2.86 9.48
N GLY A 100 -8.29 2.52 9.06
CA GLY A 100 -7.67 2.97 7.81
C GLY A 100 -6.58 2.01 7.34
N HIS A 101 -5.77 2.41 6.38
CA HIS A 101 -4.64 1.70 5.78
C HIS A 101 -4.99 0.65 4.73
N SER A 102 -5.77 -0.36 5.06
CA SER A 102 -6.12 -1.45 4.14
C SER A 102 -7.12 -1.05 3.04
N HIS A 103 -7.65 0.19 3.12
CA HIS A 103 -8.63 0.71 2.16
C HIS A 103 -9.89 -0.17 2.05
N THR A 104 -10.24 -0.86 3.12
CA THR A 104 -11.37 -1.79 3.13
C THR A 104 -12.68 -1.01 2.98
N TYR A 105 -13.52 -1.43 2.04
CA TYR A 105 -14.87 -0.86 1.88
C TYR A 105 -15.87 -1.69 2.68
N LEU A 106 -16.31 -1.14 3.81
CA LEU A 106 -17.27 -1.79 4.67
C LEU A 106 -18.66 -1.17 4.46
N THR A 107 -19.57 -1.94 3.87
CA THR A 107 -20.98 -1.55 3.73
C THR A 107 -21.74 -1.65 5.04
N GLU A 108 -21.26 -2.48 5.96
CA GLU A 108 -21.78 -2.69 7.31
C GLU A 108 -20.60 -2.73 8.29
N PRO A 109 -20.78 -2.28 9.55
CA PRO A 109 -19.76 -2.41 10.58
C PRO A 109 -19.42 -3.88 10.85
N CYS A 110 -18.12 -4.17 11.02
CA CYS A 110 -17.68 -5.48 11.49
C CYS A 110 -17.59 -5.44 13.01
N GLU A 111 -18.38 -6.25 13.71
CA GLU A 111 -18.39 -6.29 15.16
C GLU A 111 -17.41 -7.33 15.70
N VAL A 112 -16.51 -6.90 16.57
CA VAL A 112 -15.56 -7.79 17.28
C VAL A 112 -15.56 -7.43 18.76
N ALA A 113 -15.82 -8.40 19.62
CA ALA A 113 -15.92 -8.24 21.08
C ALA A 113 -16.93 -7.15 21.51
N GLY A 114 -18.01 -6.95 20.73
CA GLY A 114 -19.01 -5.92 20.96
C GLY A 114 -18.63 -4.53 20.48
N ILE A 115 -17.47 -4.37 19.82
CA ILE A 115 -16.99 -3.09 19.29
C ILE A 115 -17.20 -3.07 17.75
N PRO A 116 -18.02 -2.16 17.21
CA PRO A 116 -18.14 -1.96 15.79
C PRO A 116 -16.87 -1.33 15.19
N ILE A 117 -16.40 -1.91 14.10
CA ILE A 117 -15.23 -1.46 13.32
C ILE A 117 -15.73 -0.99 11.97
N VAL A 118 -15.35 0.21 11.55
CA VAL A 118 -15.75 0.79 10.27
C VAL A 118 -14.53 1.29 9.48
N GLN A 119 -14.64 1.23 8.16
CA GLN A 119 -13.66 1.76 7.22
C GLN A 119 -14.36 2.11 5.91
N ALA A 120 -14.00 3.24 5.29
CA ALA A 120 -14.69 3.81 4.13
C ALA A 120 -13.83 3.78 2.86
N ALA A 121 -13.11 2.68 2.61
CA ALA A 121 -12.25 2.47 1.45
C ALA A 121 -11.12 3.52 1.30
N ILE A 122 -10.85 3.97 0.07
CA ILE A 122 -9.72 4.84 -0.27
C ILE A 122 -10.19 6.17 -0.86
N GLY A 123 -9.35 7.18 -0.71
CA GLY A 123 -9.46 8.44 -1.44
C GLY A 123 -10.58 9.33 -0.94
N THR A 124 -11.19 10.02 -1.87
CA THR A 124 -12.27 10.97 -1.63
C THR A 124 -13.56 10.59 -2.38
N ASP A 125 -13.71 9.31 -2.70
CA ASP A 125 -14.85 8.81 -3.49
C ASP A 125 -16.11 8.68 -2.63
N GLN A 126 -15.94 8.51 -1.31
CA GLN A 126 -17.03 8.41 -0.35
C GLN A 126 -16.65 8.92 1.04
N ILE A 127 -17.67 9.23 1.84
CA ILE A 127 -17.55 9.52 3.28
C ILE A 127 -18.26 8.43 4.05
N GLY A 128 -17.60 7.85 5.05
CA GLY A 128 -18.24 7.02 6.05
C GLY A 128 -19.05 7.88 7.03
N ARG A 129 -20.35 7.66 7.11
CA ARG A 129 -21.23 8.33 8.06
C ARG A 129 -21.76 7.35 9.07
N PHE A 130 -21.52 7.65 10.34
CA PHE A 130 -21.97 6.88 11.48
C PHE A 130 -22.89 7.77 12.33
N ASP A 131 -24.18 7.48 12.32
CA ASP A 131 -25.15 8.16 13.18
C ASP A 131 -25.38 7.27 14.41
N ILE A 132 -25.07 7.80 15.59
CA ILE A 132 -25.03 7.03 16.85
C ILE A 132 -25.95 7.69 17.86
N MET A 133 -26.76 6.86 18.54
CA MET A 133 -27.45 7.24 19.77
C MET A 133 -26.66 6.69 20.95
N VAL A 134 -26.26 7.59 21.85
CA VAL A 134 -25.50 7.25 23.06
C VAL A 134 -26.44 7.30 24.27
N ASP A 135 -26.45 6.24 25.06
CA ASP A 135 -27.05 6.24 26.39
C ASP A 135 -26.01 6.81 27.39
N THR A 136 -26.23 8.04 27.83
CA THR A 136 -25.35 8.74 28.75
C THR A 136 -25.44 8.28 30.19
N ASP A 137 -26.44 7.47 30.55
CA ASP A 137 -26.55 6.85 31.88
C ASP A 137 -25.63 5.63 32.00
N THR A 138 -25.44 4.91 30.87
CA THR A 138 -24.56 3.72 30.79
C THR A 138 -23.28 3.96 30.03
N ASN A 139 -23.11 5.15 29.40
CA ASN A 139 -21.98 5.52 28.53
C ASN A 139 -21.72 4.45 27.47
N SER A 140 -22.74 4.09 26.72
CA SER A 140 -22.69 3.04 25.70
C SER A 140 -23.55 3.36 24.48
N ILE A 141 -23.32 2.65 23.39
CA ILE A 141 -24.16 2.76 22.19
C ILE A 141 -25.53 2.11 22.44
N ASP A 142 -26.61 2.89 22.35
CA ASP A 142 -27.98 2.40 22.33
C ASP A 142 -28.35 1.86 20.94
N SER A 143 -28.05 2.66 19.90
CA SER A 143 -28.31 2.28 18.53
C SER A 143 -27.45 3.05 17.56
N TYR A 144 -27.26 2.52 16.35
CA TYR A 144 -26.51 3.20 15.31
C TYR A 144 -26.99 2.88 13.89
N THR A 145 -26.62 3.74 12.95
CA THR A 145 -26.66 3.44 11.52
C THR A 145 -25.33 3.80 10.87
N TRP A 146 -24.90 2.98 9.94
CA TRP A 146 -23.68 3.20 9.15
C TRP A 146 -24.01 3.28 7.68
N GLN A 147 -23.37 4.18 6.95
CA GLN A 147 -23.48 4.25 5.51
C GLN A 147 -22.21 4.88 4.88
N CYS A 148 -21.77 4.35 3.75
CA CYS A 148 -20.80 4.99 2.89
C CYS A 148 -21.54 5.87 1.88
N ILE A 149 -21.44 7.19 2.02
CA ILE A 149 -22.08 8.17 1.15
C ILE A 149 -21.10 8.51 0.02
N PRO A 150 -21.43 8.21 -1.25
CA PRO A 150 -20.57 8.57 -2.36
C PRO A 150 -20.50 10.11 -2.50
N ILE A 151 -19.30 10.63 -2.80
CA ILE A 151 -19.08 12.04 -3.09
C ILE A 151 -19.36 12.25 -4.58
N THR A 152 -20.52 12.79 -4.89
CA THR A 152 -20.97 13.10 -6.25
C THR A 152 -21.46 14.54 -6.32
N GLU A 153 -21.63 15.07 -7.52
CA GLU A 153 -22.20 16.42 -7.69
C GLU A 153 -23.60 16.57 -7.07
N ASP A 154 -24.36 15.47 -7.00
CA ASP A 154 -25.69 15.47 -6.38
C ASP A 154 -25.65 15.52 -4.85
N ASN A 155 -24.62 14.88 -4.24
CA ASN A 155 -24.50 14.75 -2.78
C ASN A 155 -23.62 15.82 -2.15
N CYS A 156 -22.73 16.42 -2.95
CA CYS A 156 -21.73 17.37 -2.46
C CYS A 156 -21.82 18.69 -3.27
N PRO A 157 -22.44 19.75 -2.74
CA PRO A 157 -22.49 21.02 -3.42
C PRO A 157 -21.08 21.59 -3.55
N ARG A 158 -20.81 22.27 -4.67
CA ARG A 158 -19.51 22.89 -4.95
C ARG A 158 -19.20 23.99 -3.94
N ASP A 159 -18.00 23.96 -3.39
CA ASP A 159 -17.44 25.05 -2.60
C ASP A 159 -16.58 25.96 -3.51
N LEU A 160 -17.18 27.03 -3.99
CA LEU A 160 -16.53 27.97 -4.93
C LEU A 160 -15.29 28.64 -4.33
N ALA A 161 -15.24 28.85 -3.01
CA ALA A 161 -14.09 29.45 -2.35
C ALA A 161 -12.91 28.49 -2.32
N LEU A 162 -13.16 27.20 -2.04
CA LEU A 162 -12.15 26.15 -2.09
C LEU A 162 -11.67 25.93 -3.53
N GLU A 163 -12.57 25.92 -4.51
CA GLU A 163 -12.22 25.78 -5.93
C GLU A 163 -11.32 26.92 -6.42
N GLU A 164 -11.56 28.15 -5.97
CA GLU A 164 -10.67 29.27 -6.30
C GLU A 164 -9.26 29.08 -5.74
N VAL A 165 -9.15 28.58 -4.51
CA VAL A 165 -7.85 28.25 -3.89
C VAL A 165 -7.16 27.13 -4.66
N ILE A 166 -7.86 26.05 -4.97
CA ILE A 166 -7.34 24.94 -5.78
C ILE A 166 -6.90 25.44 -7.15
N GLY A 167 -7.73 26.22 -7.84
CA GLY A 167 -7.44 26.77 -9.17
C GLY A 167 -6.15 27.60 -9.21
N LYS A 168 -5.84 28.36 -8.18
CA LYS A 168 -4.56 29.10 -8.06
C LYS A 168 -3.36 28.17 -8.05
N TYR A 169 -3.44 27.06 -7.32
CA TYR A 169 -2.35 26.07 -7.27
C TYR A 169 -2.28 25.24 -8.56
N THR A 170 -3.41 24.85 -9.12
CA THR A 170 -3.48 24.12 -10.39
C THR A 170 -2.79 24.90 -11.51
N SER A 171 -3.10 26.19 -11.68
CA SER A 171 -2.49 27.02 -12.73
C SER A 171 -0.96 27.15 -12.59
N ILE A 172 -0.43 27.17 -11.36
CA ILE A 172 1.01 27.17 -11.11
C ILE A 172 1.66 25.83 -11.52
N THR A 173 0.94 24.72 -11.33
CA THR A 173 1.46 23.37 -11.52
C THR A 173 1.20 22.81 -12.92
N GLU A 174 0.19 23.30 -13.65
CA GLU A 174 -0.19 22.83 -15.00
C GLU A 174 0.98 22.82 -16.00
N ASN A 175 1.78 23.89 -16.02
CA ASN A 175 2.94 23.96 -16.91
C ASN A 175 3.98 22.86 -16.64
N LYS A 176 4.12 22.43 -15.38
CA LYS A 176 5.05 21.37 -15.00
C LYS A 176 4.44 19.98 -15.26
N TYR A 177 3.25 19.75 -14.75
CA TYR A 177 2.64 18.41 -14.73
C TYR A 177 1.86 18.09 -16.03
N GLY A 178 1.47 19.12 -16.80
CA GLY A 178 0.88 18.96 -18.14
C GLY A 178 1.89 18.59 -19.23
N ARG A 179 3.21 18.62 -18.93
CA ARG A 179 4.25 18.23 -19.89
C ARG A 179 4.05 16.79 -20.36
N ILE A 180 3.91 16.60 -21.67
CA ILE A 180 3.81 15.27 -22.27
C ILE A 180 5.18 14.61 -22.20
N LEU A 181 5.23 13.39 -21.65
CA LEU A 181 6.41 12.54 -21.60
C LEU A 181 6.50 11.66 -22.84
N THR A 182 5.39 10.99 -23.19
CA THR A 182 5.32 10.04 -24.30
C THR A 182 3.87 9.82 -24.73
N ARG A 183 3.68 8.98 -25.78
CA ARG A 183 2.38 8.49 -26.22
C ARG A 183 2.39 6.97 -26.32
N PHE A 184 1.27 6.36 -25.97
CA PHE A 184 1.01 4.94 -26.23
C PHE A 184 0.03 4.81 -27.40
N PRO A 185 0.05 3.69 -28.16
CA PRO A 185 -0.94 3.42 -29.21
C PRO A 185 -2.39 3.39 -28.68
N ARG A 186 -2.56 3.03 -27.42
CA ARG A 186 -3.81 3.00 -26.65
C ARG A 186 -3.48 3.13 -25.16
N GLU A 187 -4.47 3.21 -24.32
CA GLU A 187 -4.26 3.04 -22.88
C GLU A 187 -3.70 1.64 -22.57
N TYR A 188 -2.67 1.58 -21.73
CA TYR A 188 -2.19 0.34 -21.13
C TYR A 188 -2.75 0.21 -19.71
N THR A 189 -3.18 -1.00 -19.35
CA THR A 189 -3.98 -1.22 -18.16
C THR A 189 -3.23 -1.96 -17.04
N HIS A 190 -3.68 -1.71 -15.81
CA HIS A 190 -3.28 -2.40 -14.59
C HIS A 190 -4.53 -2.64 -13.72
N PRO A 191 -5.45 -3.54 -14.15
CA PRO A 191 -6.77 -3.68 -13.53
C PRO A 191 -6.73 -4.34 -12.15
N ARG A 192 -5.73 -5.16 -11.88
CA ARG A 192 -5.54 -5.88 -10.62
C ARG A 192 -4.06 -5.99 -10.29
N ARG A 193 -3.74 -6.11 -9.00
CA ARG A 193 -2.37 -6.25 -8.52
C ARG A 193 -1.82 -7.68 -8.62
N ASN A 194 -2.69 -8.68 -8.61
CA ASN A 194 -2.34 -10.09 -8.54
C ASN A 194 -2.35 -10.80 -9.89
N MET A 195 -1.89 -10.11 -10.91
CA MET A 195 -1.73 -10.65 -12.26
C MET A 195 -0.67 -9.87 -13.05
N GLU A 196 -0.12 -10.48 -14.10
CA GLU A 196 0.69 -9.77 -15.09
C GLU A 196 -0.15 -8.73 -15.81
N THR A 197 0.41 -7.54 -16.05
CA THR A 197 -0.31 -6.43 -16.68
C THR A 197 0.57 -5.69 -17.68
N GLU A 198 -0.04 -5.24 -18.77
CA GLU A 198 0.65 -4.51 -19.83
C GLU A 198 1.41 -3.27 -19.31
N LEU A 199 0.78 -2.52 -18.42
CA LEU A 199 1.42 -1.33 -17.85
C LEU A 199 2.57 -1.70 -16.92
N GLY A 200 2.42 -2.78 -16.16
CA GLY A 200 3.47 -3.30 -15.28
C GLY A 200 4.70 -3.75 -16.07
N ASP A 201 4.49 -4.52 -17.14
CA ASP A 201 5.55 -4.98 -18.02
C ASP A 201 6.28 -3.82 -18.70
N LEU A 202 5.54 -2.80 -19.16
CA LEU A 202 6.11 -1.62 -19.77
C LEU A 202 7.01 -0.85 -18.79
N MET A 203 6.56 -0.68 -17.54
CA MET A 203 7.34 0.01 -16.50
C MET A 203 8.56 -0.82 -16.08
N ALA A 204 8.40 -2.12 -15.91
CA ALA A 204 9.52 -3.02 -15.60
C ALA A 204 10.56 -3.01 -16.71
N GLU A 205 10.13 -3.01 -17.99
CA GLU A 205 11.05 -2.90 -19.13
C GLU A 205 11.80 -1.56 -19.15
N GLY A 206 11.11 -0.46 -18.88
CA GLY A 206 11.74 0.86 -18.80
C GLY A 206 12.84 0.94 -17.74
N LEU A 207 12.60 0.36 -16.57
CA LEU A 207 13.63 0.25 -15.52
C LEU A 207 14.81 -0.63 -15.95
N ARG A 208 14.53 -1.79 -16.58
CA ARG A 208 15.56 -2.72 -17.04
C ARG A 208 16.49 -2.07 -18.07
N GLU A 209 15.89 -1.41 -19.05
CA GLU A 209 16.64 -0.77 -20.15
C GLU A 209 17.54 0.34 -19.65
N GLN A 210 17.01 1.23 -18.78
CA GLN A 210 17.75 2.36 -18.25
C GLN A 210 18.88 1.93 -17.28
N LEU A 211 18.69 0.83 -16.55
CA LEU A 211 19.62 0.41 -15.51
C LEU A 211 20.47 -0.79 -15.91
N SER A 212 20.35 -1.28 -17.15
CA SER A 212 21.18 -2.39 -17.69
C SER A 212 21.19 -3.62 -16.77
N ALA A 213 20.00 -4.12 -16.39
CA ALA A 213 19.81 -5.33 -15.59
C ALA A 213 19.36 -6.51 -16.45
N ASP A 214 19.50 -7.72 -15.93
CA ASP A 214 18.94 -8.92 -16.56
C ASP A 214 17.42 -8.97 -16.35
N LEU A 215 16.95 -8.59 -15.17
CA LEU A 215 15.56 -8.66 -14.77
C LEU A 215 15.17 -7.53 -13.81
N VAL A 216 13.91 -7.14 -13.86
CA VAL A 216 13.28 -6.25 -12.88
C VAL A 216 12.13 -7.00 -12.19
N PHE A 217 12.11 -6.95 -10.88
CA PHE A 217 10.96 -7.26 -10.04
C PHE A 217 10.29 -5.95 -9.61
N LEU A 218 9.31 -5.51 -10.37
CA LEU A 218 8.53 -4.32 -10.02
C LEU A 218 7.30 -4.73 -9.23
N GLY A 219 7.24 -4.33 -7.97
CA GLY A 219 6.07 -4.59 -7.13
C GLY A 219 4.80 -4.01 -7.74
N SER A 220 3.81 -4.84 -7.95
CA SER A 220 2.53 -4.50 -8.57
C SER A 220 1.80 -3.40 -7.80
N GLY A 221 1.93 -3.41 -6.47
CA GLY A 221 1.41 -2.38 -5.58
C GLY A 221 1.98 -0.98 -5.79
N SER A 222 3.09 -0.84 -6.51
CA SER A 222 3.67 0.46 -6.85
C SER A 222 2.89 1.20 -7.94
N ILE A 223 2.03 0.49 -8.70
CA ILE A 223 1.17 1.05 -9.73
C ILE A 223 -0.21 1.31 -9.12
N ARG A 224 -0.59 2.58 -9.01
CA ARG A 224 -1.72 3.02 -8.16
C ARG A 224 -3.02 3.34 -8.90
N LYS A 225 -3.01 3.33 -10.22
CA LYS A 225 -4.20 3.59 -11.06
C LYS A 225 -4.40 2.43 -12.04
N PRO A 226 -5.63 2.20 -12.51
CA PRO A 226 -5.94 1.06 -13.37
C PRO A 226 -5.43 1.19 -14.81
N GLY A 227 -4.94 2.36 -15.22
CA GLY A 227 -4.44 2.56 -16.59
C GLY A 227 -3.68 3.87 -16.76
N LEU A 228 -2.91 3.95 -17.85
CA LEU A 228 -2.12 5.10 -18.27
C LEU A 228 -2.13 5.23 -19.81
N GLY A 229 -2.23 6.46 -20.29
CA GLY A 229 -2.22 6.77 -21.74
C GLY A 229 -3.63 7.05 -22.31
N PRO A 230 -3.78 7.17 -23.64
CA PRO A 230 -2.73 7.12 -24.66
C PRO A 230 -1.75 8.30 -24.63
N ILE A 231 -2.10 9.46 -24.06
CA ILE A 231 -1.19 10.60 -23.85
C ILE A 231 -0.71 10.54 -22.41
N VAL A 232 0.60 10.40 -22.23
CA VAL A 232 1.22 10.32 -20.90
C VAL A 232 1.83 11.66 -20.55
N THR A 233 1.24 12.36 -19.59
CA THR A 233 1.83 13.57 -19.01
C THR A 233 2.62 13.26 -17.74
N LEU A 234 3.47 14.18 -17.32
CA LEU A 234 4.17 14.04 -16.04
C LEU A 234 3.18 13.87 -14.87
N GLY A 235 2.06 14.62 -14.90
CA GLY A 235 1.02 14.53 -13.87
C GLY A 235 0.38 13.15 -13.82
N SER A 236 -0.12 12.64 -14.96
CA SER A 236 -0.76 11.31 -15.03
C SER A 236 0.21 10.19 -14.64
N PHE A 237 1.50 10.34 -14.99
CA PHE A 237 2.53 9.40 -14.58
C PHE A 237 2.79 9.44 -13.06
N MET A 238 2.93 10.63 -12.46
CA MET A 238 3.16 10.78 -11.03
C MET A 238 1.96 10.31 -10.17
N GLU A 239 0.74 10.38 -10.70
CA GLU A 239 -0.44 9.83 -10.03
C GLU A 239 -0.44 8.31 -10.01
N ILE A 240 0.04 7.68 -11.07
CA ILE A 240 0.06 6.22 -11.18
C ILE A 240 1.28 5.59 -10.52
N PHE A 241 2.41 6.30 -10.49
CA PHE A 241 3.66 5.82 -9.90
C PHE A 241 4.25 6.85 -8.92
N PRO A 242 3.61 7.07 -7.75
CA PRO A 242 3.94 8.17 -6.83
C PRO A 242 5.16 7.91 -5.93
N PHE A 243 5.64 6.65 -5.83
CA PHE A 243 6.65 6.27 -4.85
C PHE A 243 8.06 6.54 -5.34
N GLY A 244 8.74 7.51 -4.73
CA GLY A 244 10.13 7.83 -5.02
C GLY A 244 11.12 6.91 -4.28
N ASP A 245 10.92 5.58 -4.32
CA ASP A 245 11.84 4.64 -3.69
C ASP A 245 13.14 4.51 -4.49
N PRO A 246 14.29 4.34 -3.78
CA PRO A 246 15.53 3.93 -4.42
C PRO A 246 15.40 2.56 -5.10
N LEU A 247 16.15 2.37 -6.17
CA LEU A 247 16.26 1.09 -6.86
C LEU A 247 17.57 0.42 -6.50
N TYR A 248 17.47 -0.81 -6.03
CA TYR A 248 18.63 -1.64 -5.68
C TYR A 248 18.88 -2.67 -6.77
N ARG A 249 20.16 -2.84 -7.13
CA ARG A 249 20.64 -3.95 -7.95
C ARG A 249 21.24 -4.99 -7.03
N CYS A 250 20.70 -6.19 -7.02
CA CYS A 250 21.27 -7.33 -6.33
C CYS A 250 21.56 -8.48 -7.30
N LYS A 251 22.37 -9.44 -6.88
CA LYS A 251 22.66 -10.66 -7.66
C LYS A 251 21.97 -11.83 -7.01
N VAL A 252 21.16 -12.54 -7.79
CA VAL A 252 20.53 -13.79 -7.36
C VAL A 252 21.02 -14.95 -8.21
N THR A 253 21.15 -16.13 -7.63
CA THR A 253 21.38 -17.35 -8.39
C THR A 253 20.11 -17.79 -9.10
N GLY A 254 20.24 -18.62 -10.15
CA GLY A 254 19.06 -19.19 -10.82
C GLY A 254 18.17 -20.02 -9.87
N ALA A 255 18.79 -20.70 -8.90
CA ALA A 255 18.05 -21.42 -7.85
C ALA A 255 17.23 -20.46 -6.98
N GLN A 256 17.82 -19.33 -6.55
CA GLN A 256 17.12 -18.28 -5.79
C GLN A 256 16.02 -17.63 -6.63
N LEU A 257 16.27 -17.36 -7.90
CA LEU A 257 15.27 -16.81 -8.82
C LEU A 257 14.07 -17.76 -8.97
N ARG A 258 14.34 -19.05 -9.20
CA ARG A 258 13.29 -20.10 -9.31
C ARG A 258 12.48 -20.19 -8.02
N HIS A 259 13.14 -20.18 -6.87
CA HIS A 259 12.47 -20.20 -5.56
C HIS A 259 11.57 -18.97 -5.35
N ALA A 260 12.07 -17.76 -5.63
CA ALA A 260 11.31 -16.52 -5.51
C ALA A 260 10.05 -16.51 -6.38
N VAL A 261 10.18 -16.94 -7.65
CA VAL A 261 9.05 -17.03 -8.58
C VAL A 261 8.05 -18.09 -8.12
N GLN A 262 8.52 -19.25 -7.68
CA GLN A 262 7.67 -20.32 -7.14
C GLN A 262 6.88 -19.83 -5.91
N TYR A 263 7.53 -19.12 -5.00
CA TYR A 263 6.89 -18.57 -3.81
C TYR A 263 5.87 -17.48 -4.17
N MET A 264 6.18 -16.62 -5.14
CA MET A 264 5.24 -15.60 -5.64
C MET A 264 3.98 -16.24 -6.24
N LEU A 265 4.12 -17.38 -6.93
CA LEU A 265 3.01 -18.07 -7.60
C LEU A 265 2.26 -19.08 -6.70
N ARG A 266 2.39 -19.00 -5.38
CA ARG A 266 1.60 -19.82 -4.45
C ARG A 266 0.12 -19.41 -4.45
N ASP A 267 -0.77 -20.30 -4.02
CA ASP A 267 -2.23 -20.12 -4.11
C ASP A 267 -2.74 -18.82 -3.47
N GLU A 268 -2.19 -18.45 -2.32
CA GLU A 268 -2.58 -17.22 -1.61
C GLU A 268 -2.35 -15.95 -2.44
N SER A 269 -1.38 -15.97 -3.35
CA SER A 269 -1.05 -14.82 -4.20
C SER A 269 -2.09 -14.53 -5.28
N PHE A 270 -2.92 -15.54 -5.61
CA PHE A 270 -4.04 -15.37 -6.54
C PHE A 270 -5.31 -14.85 -5.87
N LEU A 271 -5.34 -14.83 -4.54
CA LEU A 271 -6.44 -14.26 -3.79
C LEU A 271 -6.33 -12.73 -3.81
N ASP A 272 -7.49 -12.08 -3.86
CA ASP A 272 -7.56 -10.62 -3.76
C ASP A 272 -7.36 -10.22 -2.28
N SER A 273 -6.11 -10.13 -1.86
CA SER A 273 -5.74 -9.79 -0.48
C SER A 273 -4.57 -8.79 -0.47
N ASP A 274 -4.61 -7.85 0.49
CA ASP A 274 -3.61 -6.79 0.64
C ASP A 274 -2.25 -7.28 1.17
N TYR A 275 -2.14 -8.55 1.56
CA TYR A 275 -0.95 -9.09 2.23
C TYR A 275 0.06 -9.74 1.29
N ASN A 276 -0.31 -9.98 0.03
CA ASN A 276 0.55 -10.62 -0.96
C ASN A 276 1.03 -9.60 -1.97
N GLU A 277 2.33 -9.57 -2.22
CA GLU A 277 2.89 -8.75 -3.28
C GLU A 277 3.05 -9.61 -4.53
N TRP A 278 2.52 -9.10 -5.64
CA TRP A 278 2.75 -9.62 -6.97
C TRP A 278 3.79 -8.76 -7.68
N TYR A 279 4.57 -9.36 -8.58
CA TYR A 279 5.58 -8.63 -9.33
C TYR A 279 5.28 -8.62 -10.81
N GLN A 280 5.62 -7.50 -11.43
CA GLN A 280 5.65 -7.29 -12.87
C GLN A 280 7.08 -7.48 -13.34
N PHE A 281 7.27 -8.08 -14.51
CA PHE A 281 8.57 -8.50 -15.00
C PHE A 281 8.97 -7.76 -16.28
N SER A 282 10.25 -7.54 -16.43
CA SER A 282 10.81 -6.95 -17.64
C SER A 282 10.95 -8.00 -18.75
N ARG A 283 11.11 -7.50 -19.98
CA ARG A 283 11.35 -8.31 -21.18
C ARG A 283 12.53 -9.28 -21.00
N GLY A 284 12.42 -10.41 -21.65
CA GLY A 284 13.41 -11.50 -21.61
C GLY A 284 13.15 -12.54 -20.52
N PHE A 285 12.39 -12.19 -19.47
CA PHE A 285 11.90 -13.16 -18.51
C PHE A 285 10.65 -13.87 -19.07
N CYS A 286 10.57 -15.20 -18.89
CA CYS A 286 9.38 -15.98 -19.19
C CYS A 286 9.32 -17.17 -18.22
N CYS A 287 8.20 -17.28 -17.50
CA CYS A 287 7.91 -18.42 -16.63
C CYS A 287 6.64 -19.12 -17.10
N GLU A 288 6.70 -20.42 -17.31
CA GLU A 288 5.56 -21.28 -17.56
C GLU A 288 5.28 -22.08 -16.28
N TYR A 289 4.08 -21.94 -15.74
CA TYR A 289 3.70 -22.48 -14.43
C TYR A 289 2.41 -23.29 -14.53
N ASP A 290 2.44 -24.49 -13.98
CA ASP A 290 1.27 -25.36 -13.81
C ASP A 290 0.72 -25.19 -12.39
N ARG A 291 -0.41 -24.50 -12.31
CA ARG A 291 -1.03 -24.14 -11.02
C ARG A 291 -1.56 -25.35 -10.27
N PRO A 292 -2.25 -26.34 -10.92
CA PRO A 292 -2.73 -27.52 -10.23
C PRO A 292 -1.64 -28.36 -9.56
N THR A 293 -0.46 -28.42 -10.12
CA THR A 293 0.68 -29.18 -9.55
C THR A 293 1.67 -28.30 -8.80
N HIS A 294 1.45 -26.98 -8.77
CA HIS A 294 2.37 -25.99 -8.19
C HIS A 294 3.80 -26.10 -8.74
N THR A 295 3.94 -26.35 -10.05
CA THR A 295 5.25 -26.63 -10.66
C THR A 295 5.61 -25.60 -11.72
N ILE A 296 6.83 -25.05 -11.66
CA ILE A 296 7.42 -24.30 -12.77
C ILE A 296 7.83 -25.31 -13.84
N LEU A 297 7.16 -25.27 -14.99
CA LEU A 297 7.45 -26.15 -16.14
C LEU A 297 8.67 -25.65 -16.92
N SER A 298 8.84 -24.33 -17.03
CA SER A 298 9.97 -23.68 -17.70
C SER A 298 10.21 -22.31 -17.08
N LEU A 299 11.49 -21.96 -16.90
CA LEU A 299 11.90 -20.63 -16.45
C LEU A 299 13.03 -20.17 -17.35
N LYS A 300 12.77 -19.14 -18.14
CA LYS A 300 13.73 -18.65 -19.14
C LYS A 300 14.15 -17.21 -18.92
N MET A 301 15.40 -16.94 -19.25
CA MET A 301 15.96 -15.62 -19.36
C MET A 301 16.56 -15.42 -20.76
N ASN A 302 16.03 -14.46 -21.52
CA ASN A 302 16.41 -14.20 -22.92
C ASN A 302 16.38 -15.47 -23.80
N GLY A 303 15.31 -16.27 -23.64
CA GLY A 303 15.07 -17.49 -24.40
C GLY A 303 15.87 -18.72 -23.99
N LYS A 304 16.75 -18.62 -22.99
CA LYS A 304 17.54 -19.72 -22.44
C LYS A 304 16.97 -20.15 -21.09
N GLU A 305 16.96 -21.45 -20.82
CA GLU A 305 16.59 -21.95 -19.49
C GLU A 305 17.52 -21.38 -18.42
N VAL A 306 16.94 -21.05 -17.27
CA VAL A 306 17.67 -20.57 -16.11
C VAL A 306 18.37 -21.73 -15.43
N GLU A 307 19.69 -21.71 -15.43
CA GLU A 307 20.52 -22.66 -14.72
C GLU A 307 20.69 -22.25 -13.27
N ASP A 308 20.59 -23.18 -12.33
CA ASP A 308 20.58 -22.91 -10.89
C ASP A 308 21.83 -22.19 -10.38
N SER A 309 22.98 -22.41 -11.01
CA SER A 309 24.27 -21.82 -10.66
C SER A 309 24.53 -20.44 -11.27
N ASP A 310 23.77 -20.04 -12.28
CA ASP A 310 23.98 -18.78 -12.98
C ASP A 310 23.59 -17.60 -12.10
N LEU A 311 24.26 -16.47 -12.28
CA LEU A 311 23.98 -15.23 -11.55
C LEU A 311 23.25 -14.24 -12.44
N TYR A 312 22.16 -13.69 -11.93
CA TYR A 312 21.33 -12.70 -12.58
C TYR A 312 21.34 -11.39 -11.80
N ALA A 313 21.57 -10.29 -12.50
CA ALA A 313 21.44 -8.94 -11.95
C ALA A 313 19.96 -8.53 -11.93
N VAL A 314 19.39 -8.43 -10.75
CA VAL A 314 17.97 -8.09 -10.54
C VAL A 314 17.84 -6.70 -9.96
N ILE A 315 16.95 -5.89 -10.55
CA ILE A 315 16.54 -4.59 -10.00
C ILE A 315 15.22 -4.76 -9.26
N MET A 316 15.15 -4.17 -8.09
CA MET A 316 13.90 -4.00 -7.33
C MET A 316 13.93 -2.70 -6.51
N GLN A 317 12.77 -2.22 -6.11
CA GLN A 317 12.67 -1.10 -5.19
C GLN A 317 13.25 -1.49 -3.83
N ARG A 318 13.87 -0.54 -3.12
CA ARG A 318 14.45 -0.77 -1.79
C ARG A 318 13.45 -1.42 -0.82
N PHE A 319 12.20 -0.99 -0.86
CA PHE A 319 11.14 -1.60 -0.06
C PHE A 319 11.03 -3.11 -0.29
N HIS A 320 11.01 -3.54 -1.54
CA HIS A 320 10.92 -4.96 -1.90
C HIS A 320 12.20 -5.72 -1.57
N TYR A 321 13.37 -5.10 -1.73
CA TYR A 321 14.63 -5.67 -1.30
C TYR A 321 14.64 -5.97 0.21
N LEU A 322 14.24 -4.99 1.03
CA LEU A 322 14.20 -5.16 2.49
C LEU A 322 13.09 -6.12 2.96
N SER A 323 12.08 -6.33 2.14
CA SER A 323 10.94 -7.20 2.42
C SER A 323 10.99 -8.54 1.67
N MET A 324 12.12 -8.89 1.04
CA MET A 324 12.21 -10.10 0.20
C MET A 324 11.96 -11.39 0.98
N GLY A 325 12.28 -11.43 2.28
CA GLY A 325 11.93 -12.56 3.14
C GLY A 325 10.42 -12.79 3.25
N LYS A 326 9.63 -11.72 3.25
CA LYS A 326 8.17 -11.79 3.32
C LYS A 326 7.53 -12.13 1.97
N PHE A 327 7.99 -11.52 0.89
CA PHE A 327 7.31 -11.56 -0.40
C PHE A 327 7.88 -12.57 -1.39
N LEU A 328 9.15 -12.96 -1.23
CA LEU A 328 9.88 -13.85 -2.13
C LEU A 328 10.48 -15.08 -1.42
N ASP A 329 10.32 -15.15 -0.09
CA ASP A 329 10.94 -16.17 0.78
C ASP A 329 12.46 -16.30 0.56
N LEU A 330 13.13 -15.14 0.39
CA LEU A 330 14.58 -15.05 0.22
C LEU A 330 15.20 -14.33 1.42
N SER A 331 16.25 -14.91 1.98
CA SER A 331 17.06 -14.26 3.01
C SER A 331 18.00 -13.23 2.39
N ILE A 332 18.02 -12.00 2.93
CA ILE A 332 18.94 -10.94 2.52
C ILE A 332 20.39 -11.43 2.66
N GLU A 333 20.71 -12.06 3.79
CA GLU A 333 22.07 -12.57 4.06
C GLU A 333 22.50 -13.61 3.04
N GLU A 334 21.59 -14.43 2.53
CA GLU A 334 21.89 -15.41 1.47
C GLU A 334 22.09 -14.76 0.11
N VAL A 335 21.28 -13.77 -0.23
CA VAL A 335 21.42 -13.00 -1.47
C VAL A 335 22.73 -12.19 -1.44
N GLU A 336 23.10 -11.59 -0.31
CA GLU A 336 24.34 -10.83 -0.17
C GLU A 336 25.62 -11.69 -0.27
N LYS A 337 25.53 -13.02 -0.14
CA LYS A 337 26.67 -13.92 -0.46
C LYS A 337 27.08 -13.85 -1.94
N ASN A 338 26.16 -13.50 -2.82
CA ASN A 338 26.41 -13.33 -4.25
C ASN A 338 27.02 -11.93 -4.58
N GLY A 339 27.12 -11.07 -3.59
CA GLY A 339 27.60 -9.67 -3.67
C GLY A 339 26.63 -8.73 -2.95
N LYS A 340 27.17 -7.66 -2.39
CA LYS A 340 26.36 -6.63 -1.74
C LYS A 340 25.48 -5.92 -2.77
N PRO A 341 24.26 -5.50 -2.39
CA PRO A 341 23.41 -4.73 -3.27
C PRO A 341 24.05 -3.35 -3.56
N GLU A 342 23.75 -2.83 -4.73
CA GLU A 342 24.14 -1.50 -5.17
C GLU A 342 22.89 -0.64 -5.33
N GLU A 343 22.92 0.60 -4.87
CA GLU A 343 21.88 1.56 -5.20
C GLU A 343 22.04 1.98 -6.66
N ALA A 344 21.20 1.45 -7.53
CA ALA A 344 21.26 1.71 -8.97
C ALA A 344 20.62 3.06 -9.35
N ALA A 345 19.64 3.53 -8.56
CA ALA A 345 19.02 4.84 -8.71
C ALA A 345 18.40 5.29 -7.38
N THR A 346 18.42 6.58 -7.11
CA THR A 346 17.89 7.17 -5.88
C THR A 346 16.37 7.29 -5.89
N GLN A 347 15.74 7.35 -7.07
CA GLN A 347 14.28 7.47 -7.23
C GLN A 347 13.80 6.76 -8.49
N ALA A 348 12.97 5.73 -8.33
CA ALA A 348 12.40 4.97 -9.44
C ALA A 348 11.59 5.82 -10.44
N PRO A 349 10.74 6.80 -10.00
CA PRO A 349 10.00 7.64 -10.93
C PRO A 349 10.89 8.44 -11.90
N ASN A 350 12.04 8.92 -11.44
CA ASN A 350 12.93 9.70 -12.30
C ASN A 350 13.50 8.85 -13.45
N VAL A 351 13.81 7.58 -13.18
CA VAL A 351 14.28 6.63 -14.20
C VAL A 351 13.20 6.38 -15.25
N LEU A 352 11.96 6.17 -14.82
CA LEU A 352 10.82 5.98 -15.74
C LEU A 352 10.45 7.27 -16.49
N GLU A 353 10.52 8.44 -15.84
CA GLU A 353 10.31 9.73 -16.52
C GLU A 353 11.32 9.92 -17.63
N GLU A 354 12.59 9.60 -17.39
CA GLU A 354 13.64 9.67 -18.41
C GLU A 354 13.40 8.68 -19.55
N TYR A 355 13.02 7.45 -19.22
CA TYR A 355 12.67 6.43 -20.20
C TYR A 355 11.51 6.88 -21.11
N PHE A 356 10.41 7.33 -20.52
CA PHE A 356 9.26 7.83 -21.28
C PHE A 356 9.61 9.03 -22.14
N SER A 357 10.39 9.97 -21.60
CA SER A 357 10.77 11.20 -22.32
C SER A 357 11.72 10.98 -23.51
N ARG A 358 12.40 9.84 -23.55
CA ARG A 358 13.27 9.45 -24.70
C ARG A 358 12.52 8.84 -25.86
N HIS A 359 11.25 8.48 -25.67
CA HIS A 359 10.45 7.80 -26.67
C HIS A 359 9.19 8.62 -27.00
N GLU A 360 9.08 9.07 -28.23
CA GLU A 360 7.87 9.77 -28.68
C GLU A 360 6.63 8.86 -28.62
N ILE A 361 6.80 7.60 -29.05
CA ILE A 361 5.78 6.56 -29.01
C ILE A 361 6.37 5.28 -28.41
N LEU A 362 5.78 4.79 -27.33
CA LEU A 362 6.15 3.51 -26.70
C LEU A 362 5.13 2.42 -27.04
N LYS A 363 5.64 1.27 -27.45
CA LYS A 363 4.85 0.07 -27.71
C LYS A 363 5.37 -1.08 -26.85
N LEU A 364 4.46 -1.80 -26.25
CA LEU A 364 4.75 -3.08 -25.59
C LEU A 364 5.01 -4.15 -26.67
N ASP A 365 5.90 -5.11 -26.40
CA ASP A 365 6.20 -6.23 -27.28
C ASP A 365 5.05 -7.25 -27.39
N GLY A 366 4.17 -7.30 -26.39
CA GLY A 366 3.01 -8.19 -26.33
C GLY A 366 3.35 -9.64 -26.00
N GLU A 367 4.60 -9.95 -25.64
CA GLU A 367 4.99 -11.29 -25.21
C GLU A 367 4.66 -11.46 -23.72
N PRO A 368 4.00 -12.57 -23.30
CA PRO A 368 3.71 -12.82 -21.90
C PRO A 368 4.99 -13.12 -21.12
N ARG A 369 5.08 -12.64 -19.88
CA ARG A 369 6.15 -12.98 -18.93
C ARG A 369 5.77 -14.18 -18.07
N LEU A 370 4.47 -14.34 -17.82
CA LEU A 370 3.90 -15.44 -17.05
C LEU A 370 2.86 -16.19 -17.88
N ILE A 371 3.08 -17.46 -18.09
CA ILE A 371 2.13 -18.40 -18.72
C ILE A 371 1.65 -19.33 -17.63
N ILE A 372 0.42 -19.15 -17.17
CA ILE A 372 -0.17 -19.89 -16.06
C ILE A 372 -1.20 -20.87 -16.63
N HIS A 373 -0.99 -22.15 -16.42
CA HIS A 373 -1.96 -23.21 -16.71
C HIS A 373 -2.86 -23.42 -15.49
N GLU A 374 -4.17 -23.32 -15.69
CA GLU A 374 -5.21 -23.42 -14.64
C GLU A 374 -5.66 -24.87 -14.42
#